data_7fe7bbbb3a9f4d83a060b00e271bf037
#
_entry.id   7fe7bbbb3a9f4d83a060b00e271bf037
#
_cell.length_a   1.000
_cell.length_b   1.000
_cell.length_c   1.000
_cell.angle_alpha   90.00
_cell.angle_beta   90.00
_cell.angle_gamma   90.00
#
_symmetry.space_group_name_H-M   'P 1'
#
loop_
_entity.id
_entity.type
_entity.pdbx_description
1 polymer ?
#
loop_
_entity_poly.entity_id
_entity_poly.type
_entity_poly.pdbx_seq_one_letter_code
_entity_poly.pdbx_strand_id
1 'polypeptide(L)'
;VMNEKENLSEGIEVRAEFQKWISTYTGSNWIPEPRPYRLPEAPKGDKSYSADVIYGSQMEREKLLEKNGRIIQPIWITVSTTQDAKPGLYSTKIRVRTEQGGEQSLKLKIRVLDLKLDQDNEYYLNLWQYPYASAAYYQVEPFGREHLQIMKRQMRPYMEAGGKIGTASIVEEPWYHQTWCDYPS
;
A
#
# COMPACT_ATOMS: atom_id res chain seq x y z
N VAL A 1 -13.89 -3.96 10.14
CA VAL A 1 -14.72 -3.51 9.00
C VAL A 1 -15.44 -4.72 8.42
N MET A 2 -16.74 -4.64 8.27
CA MET A 2 -17.55 -5.72 7.69
C MET A 2 -18.35 -5.17 6.52
N ASN A 3 -18.44 -5.96 5.45
CA ASN A 3 -19.30 -5.67 4.31
C ASN A 3 -20.63 -6.40 4.47
N GLU A 4 -21.75 -5.70 4.33
CA GLU A 4 -23.05 -6.31 4.14
C GLU A 4 -23.40 -6.31 2.66
N LYS A 5 -23.61 -7.49 2.11
CA LYS A 5 -24.08 -7.65 0.73
C LYS A 5 -25.56 -7.29 0.66
N GLU A 6 -25.88 -6.06 0.31
CA GLU A 6 -27.22 -5.64 -0.09
C GLU A 6 -27.21 -5.49 -1.61
N ASN A 7 -27.76 -6.41 -2.38
CA ASN A 7 -27.84 -6.37 -3.85
C ASN A 7 -26.48 -6.34 -4.60
N LEU A 8 -25.48 -7.06 -4.15
CA LEU A 8 -24.33 -7.35 -5.00
C LEU A 8 -24.64 -8.57 -5.85
N SER A 9 -24.40 -8.49 -7.16
CA SER A 9 -24.50 -9.64 -8.04
C SER A 9 -23.27 -10.53 -7.89
N GLU A 10 -23.41 -11.76 -8.36
CA GLU A 10 -22.28 -12.64 -8.60
C GLU A 10 -21.24 -11.92 -9.47
N GLY A 11 -19.97 -12.06 -9.12
CA GLY A 11 -18.87 -11.41 -9.83
C GLY A 11 -18.48 -10.00 -9.32
N ILE A 12 -19.13 -9.47 -8.26
CA ILE A 12 -18.72 -8.22 -7.61
C ILE A 12 -18.22 -8.52 -6.20
N GLU A 13 -17.00 -8.16 -5.92
CA GLU A 13 -16.38 -8.25 -4.60
C GLU A 13 -16.07 -6.85 -4.07
N VAL A 14 -16.37 -6.62 -2.80
CA VAL A 14 -16.02 -5.38 -2.10
C VAL A 14 -15.23 -5.75 -0.84
N ARG A 15 -14.05 -5.18 -0.70
CA ARG A 15 -13.22 -5.27 0.51
C ARG A 15 -13.03 -3.89 1.09
N ALA A 16 -13.07 -3.79 2.41
CA ALA A 16 -12.78 -2.56 3.12
C ALA A 16 -11.73 -2.88 4.20
N GLU A 17 -10.60 -2.21 4.11
CA GLU A 17 -9.42 -2.52 4.90
C GLU A 17 -8.82 -1.24 5.48
N PHE A 18 -8.30 -1.32 6.69
CA PHE A 18 -7.59 -0.20 7.30
C PHE A 18 -6.26 0.04 6.61
N GLN A 19 -5.87 1.32 6.51
CA GLN A 19 -4.52 1.69 6.10
C GLN A 19 -3.66 2.01 7.31
N LYS A 20 -2.44 1.51 7.32
CA LYS A 20 -1.44 1.87 8.33
C LYS A 20 -0.79 3.21 7.97
N TRP A 21 -0.60 4.06 8.94
CA TRP A 21 0.18 5.27 8.81
C TRP A 21 1.67 4.94 8.80
N ILE A 22 2.37 5.47 7.82
CA ILE A 22 3.82 5.40 7.71
C ILE A 22 4.37 6.79 7.98
N SER A 23 5.34 6.88 8.87
CA SER A 23 6.02 8.14 9.11
C SER A 23 6.97 8.45 7.94
N THR A 24 6.91 9.68 7.47
CA THR A 24 7.77 10.18 6.40
C THR A 24 8.36 11.51 6.83
N TYR A 25 9.50 11.87 6.25
CA TYR A 25 10.06 13.21 6.45
C TYR A 25 9.48 14.18 5.42
N THR A 26 9.09 15.36 5.84
CA THR A 26 8.72 16.42 4.91
C THR A 26 9.96 16.84 4.14
N GLY A 27 9.91 16.73 2.81
CA GLY A 27 11.05 16.79 1.92
C GLY A 27 11.78 18.13 1.75
N SER A 28 11.68 19.03 2.72
CA SER A 28 12.42 20.29 2.71
C SER A 28 13.90 20.14 3.11
N ASN A 29 14.32 18.97 3.56
CA ASN A 29 15.70 18.73 3.96
C ASN A 29 16.53 18.19 2.80
N TRP A 30 16.50 18.91 1.69
CA TRP A 30 17.50 18.71 0.65
C TRP A 30 18.89 18.86 1.26
N ILE A 31 19.67 17.80 1.25
CA ILE A 31 21.03 17.83 1.75
C ILE A 31 21.92 18.39 0.64
N PRO A 32 22.62 19.50 0.92
CA PRO A 32 23.55 20.05 -0.06
C PRO A 32 24.69 19.08 -0.37
N GLU A 33 25.14 19.10 -1.60
CA GLU A 33 26.35 18.38 -2.01
C GLU A 33 27.63 19.09 -1.48
N PRO A 34 28.69 18.35 -1.17
CA PRO A 34 28.83 16.90 -1.28
C PRO A 34 28.16 16.17 -0.13
N ARG A 35 27.52 15.05 -0.43
CA ARG A 35 26.89 14.22 0.59
C ARG A 35 27.86 13.19 1.10
N PRO A 36 27.90 12.95 2.41
CA PRO A 36 28.61 11.78 2.93
C PRO A 36 27.91 10.51 2.41
N TYR A 37 28.70 9.51 2.07
CA TYR A 37 28.20 8.24 1.52
C TYR A 37 27.16 7.56 2.44
N ARG A 38 27.32 7.70 3.75
CA ARG A 38 26.33 7.31 4.75
C ARG A 38 26.22 8.42 5.78
N LEU A 39 25.02 8.86 6.04
CA LEU A 39 24.79 9.74 7.17
C LEU A 39 24.60 8.90 8.42
N PRO A 40 25.29 9.24 9.51
CA PRO A 40 25.19 8.50 10.78
C PRO A 40 23.81 8.61 11.43
N GLU A 41 23.01 9.59 11.03
CA GLU A 41 21.69 9.84 11.59
C GLU A 41 20.70 10.24 10.48
N ALA A 42 19.46 9.85 10.68
CA ALA A 42 18.37 10.33 9.82
C ALA A 42 18.24 11.87 9.89
N PRO A 43 17.82 12.53 8.81
CA PRO A 43 17.64 13.98 8.82
C PRO A 43 16.74 14.43 9.95
N LYS A 44 17.16 15.44 10.69
CA LYS A 44 16.31 16.11 11.65
C LYS A 44 15.31 16.97 10.90
N GLY A 45 14.06 16.58 10.92
CA GLY A 45 12.97 17.33 10.28
C GLY A 45 11.63 16.93 10.87
N ASP A 46 10.62 17.71 10.57
CA ASP A 46 9.26 17.39 10.97
C ASP A 46 8.81 16.09 10.29
N LYS A 47 8.32 15.16 11.10
CA LYS A 47 7.70 13.95 10.59
C LYS A 47 6.31 14.27 10.07
N SER A 48 6.03 13.88 8.84
CA SER A 48 4.68 13.77 8.32
C SER A 48 4.26 12.29 8.30
N TYR A 49 2.98 12.08 8.08
CA TYR A 49 2.43 10.73 8.04
C TYR A 49 1.64 10.55 6.75
N SER A 50 1.88 9.44 6.07
CA SER A 50 1.13 9.03 4.89
C SER A 50 0.41 7.72 5.17
N ALA A 51 -0.86 7.63 4.75
CA ALA A 51 -1.59 6.37 4.80
C ALA A 51 -1.21 5.56 3.56
N ASP A 52 -0.39 4.55 3.75
CA ASP A 52 0.23 3.85 2.62
C ASP A 52 -0.06 2.35 2.60
N VAL A 53 0.14 1.65 3.69
CA VAL A 53 0.02 0.20 3.71
C VAL A 53 -1.42 -0.22 3.99
N ILE A 54 -1.99 -1.08 3.14
CA ILE A 54 -3.25 -1.77 3.41
C ILE A 54 -2.96 -2.85 4.46
N TYR A 55 -3.61 -2.72 5.62
CA TYR A 55 -3.28 -3.52 6.79
C TYR A 55 -4.22 -4.71 6.99
N GLY A 56 -5.50 -4.53 6.72
CA GLY A 56 -6.53 -5.55 6.88
C GLY A 56 -7.84 -5.00 7.45
N SER A 57 -8.78 -5.89 7.72
CA SER A 57 -10.13 -5.53 8.18
C SER A 57 -10.21 -5.21 9.68
N GLN A 58 -9.13 -5.42 10.42
CA GLN A 58 -9.01 -5.10 11.85
C GLN A 58 -7.77 -4.25 12.09
N MET A 59 -7.85 -3.33 13.04
CA MET A 59 -6.73 -2.46 13.42
C MET A 59 -6.65 -2.40 14.95
N GLU A 60 -5.50 -2.73 15.49
CA GLU A 60 -5.20 -2.63 16.92
C GLU A 60 -5.05 -1.18 17.33
N ARG A 61 -5.47 -0.84 18.54
CA ARG A 61 -5.45 0.54 19.04
C ARG A 61 -4.05 1.14 19.04
N GLU A 62 -3.04 0.35 19.35
CA GLU A 62 -1.63 0.78 19.42
C GLU A 62 -1.07 1.20 18.06
N LYS A 63 -1.70 0.78 16.98
CA LYS A 63 -1.32 1.11 15.60
C LYS A 63 -2.07 2.31 15.04
N LEU A 64 -3.01 2.86 15.80
CA LEU A 64 -3.74 4.07 15.41
C LEU A 64 -2.86 5.31 15.64
N LEU A 65 -2.88 6.21 14.69
CA LEU A 65 -2.22 7.50 14.84
C LEU A 65 -3.12 8.45 15.63
N GLU A 66 -2.69 8.81 16.82
CA GLU A 66 -3.33 9.86 17.62
C GLU A 66 -2.51 11.14 17.52
N LYS A 67 -3.15 12.24 17.16
CA LYS A 67 -2.55 13.56 17.13
C LYS A 67 -3.53 14.59 17.72
N ASN A 68 -3.09 15.32 18.74
CA ASN A 68 -3.89 16.35 19.42
C ASN A 68 -5.25 15.83 19.95
N GLY A 69 -5.27 14.64 20.54
CA GLY A 69 -6.47 14.01 21.06
C GLY A 69 -7.47 13.54 19.99
N ARG A 70 -7.05 13.48 18.74
CA ARG A 70 -7.88 12.99 17.62
C ARG A 70 -7.22 11.83 16.94
N ILE A 71 -8.04 10.83 16.63
CA ILE A 71 -7.64 9.68 15.81
C ILE A 71 -8.28 9.83 14.44
N ILE A 72 -7.46 9.80 13.40
CA ILE A 72 -7.92 9.78 12.01
C ILE A 72 -7.43 8.46 11.43
N GLN A 73 -8.37 7.62 11.00
CA GLN A 73 -8.05 6.31 10.46
C GLN A 73 -8.61 6.14 9.06
N PRO A 74 -7.76 6.15 8.02
CA PRO A 74 -8.17 5.88 6.66
C PRO A 74 -8.59 4.43 6.47
N ILE A 75 -9.59 4.25 5.62
CA ILE A 75 -10.08 2.95 5.18
C ILE A 75 -10.00 2.90 3.67
N TRP A 76 -9.30 1.92 3.14
CA TRP A 76 -9.21 1.64 1.72
C TRP A 76 -10.33 0.72 1.29
N ILE A 77 -11.08 1.12 0.27
CA ILE A 77 -12.17 0.32 -0.28
C ILE A 77 -11.77 -0.17 -1.66
N THR A 78 -11.69 -1.48 -1.82
CA THR A 78 -11.43 -2.13 -3.10
C THR A 78 -12.73 -2.71 -3.63
N VAL A 79 -13.06 -2.38 -4.86
CA VAL A 79 -14.15 -2.98 -5.62
C VAL A 79 -13.56 -3.73 -6.79
N SER A 80 -13.78 -5.03 -6.85
CA SER A 80 -13.31 -5.90 -7.92
C SER A 80 -14.51 -6.48 -8.67
N THR A 81 -14.40 -6.58 -9.99
CA THR A 81 -15.41 -7.20 -10.84
C THR A 81 -14.76 -8.29 -11.67
N THR A 82 -15.46 -9.42 -11.81
CA THR A 82 -15.09 -10.45 -12.78
C THR A 82 -15.67 -10.14 -14.16
N GLN A 83 -15.26 -10.89 -15.16
CA GLN A 83 -15.79 -10.79 -16.53
C GLN A 83 -17.29 -11.10 -16.63
N ASP A 84 -17.83 -11.83 -15.64
CA ASP A 84 -19.24 -12.25 -15.60
C ASP A 84 -20.12 -11.26 -14.81
N ALA A 85 -19.52 -10.20 -14.24
CA ALA A 85 -20.27 -9.17 -13.55
C ALA A 85 -21.23 -8.47 -14.51
N LYS A 86 -22.52 -8.48 -14.17
CA LYS A 86 -23.55 -7.87 -15.02
C LYS A 86 -23.54 -6.34 -14.89
N PRO A 87 -23.67 -5.59 -16.00
CA PRO A 87 -23.88 -4.15 -15.94
C PRO A 87 -25.09 -3.78 -15.09
N GLY A 88 -24.99 -2.70 -14.31
CA GLY A 88 -26.08 -2.28 -13.44
C GLY A 88 -25.67 -1.39 -12.29
N LEU A 89 -26.64 -1.05 -11.44
CA LEU A 89 -26.45 -0.31 -10.21
C LEU A 89 -26.58 -1.24 -9.02
N TYR A 90 -25.54 -1.28 -8.21
CA TYR A 90 -25.44 -2.12 -7.02
C TYR A 90 -25.18 -1.28 -5.79
N SER A 91 -25.48 -1.81 -4.63
CA SER A 91 -25.16 -1.14 -3.38
C SER A 91 -24.79 -2.13 -2.28
N THR A 92 -23.92 -1.69 -1.40
CA THR A 92 -23.54 -2.41 -0.18
C THR A 92 -23.33 -1.41 0.95
N LYS A 93 -23.19 -1.91 2.16
CA LYS A 93 -22.84 -1.12 3.35
C LYS A 93 -21.47 -1.51 3.86
N ILE A 94 -20.69 -0.54 4.24
CA ILE A 94 -19.45 -0.70 4.97
C ILE A 94 -19.71 -0.25 6.39
N ARG A 95 -19.49 -1.14 7.35
CA ARG A 95 -19.64 -0.85 8.78
C ARG A 95 -18.28 -0.77 9.43
N VAL A 96 -18.09 0.28 10.20
CA VAL A 96 -16.92 0.47 11.05
C VAL A 96 -17.38 0.42 12.50
N ARG A 97 -16.81 -0.50 13.26
CA ARG A 97 -17.11 -0.69 14.68
C ARG A 97 -15.91 -0.37 15.53
N THR A 98 -16.15 0.23 16.67
CA THR A 98 -15.15 0.41 17.72
C THR A 98 -15.35 -0.63 18.81
N GLU A 99 -14.29 -0.94 19.54
CA GLU A 99 -14.35 -1.87 20.69
C GLU A 99 -15.32 -1.38 21.79
N GLN A 100 -15.52 -0.09 21.88
CA GLN A 100 -16.44 0.54 22.86
C GLN A 100 -17.91 0.48 22.41
N GLY A 101 -18.21 -0.24 21.32
CA GLY A 101 -19.58 -0.46 20.84
C GLY A 101 -20.12 0.64 19.90
N GLY A 102 -19.31 1.65 19.56
CA GLY A 102 -19.68 2.62 18.52
C GLY A 102 -19.70 1.97 17.13
N GLU A 103 -20.74 2.26 16.35
CA GLU A 103 -20.85 1.80 14.97
C GLU A 103 -21.18 2.96 14.04
N GLN A 104 -20.49 3.01 12.90
CA GLN A 104 -20.78 3.90 11.79
C GLN A 104 -20.99 3.07 10.52
N SER A 105 -21.96 3.46 9.71
CA SER A 105 -22.29 2.77 8.47
C SER A 105 -22.24 3.73 7.30
N LEU A 106 -21.55 3.33 6.25
CA LEU A 106 -21.45 4.06 5.00
C LEU A 106 -22.08 3.24 3.87
N LYS A 107 -23.00 3.84 3.13
CA LYS A 107 -23.58 3.21 1.94
C LYS A 107 -22.66 3.43 0.74
N LEU A 108 -22.20 2.34 0.14
CA LEU A 108 -21.43 2.33 -1.10
C LEU A 108 -22.37 2.01 -2.26
N LYS A 109 -22.38 2.87 -3.28
CA LYS A 109 -23.08 2.65 -4.55
C LYS A 109 -22.06 2.34 -5.63
N ILE A 110 -22.30 1.28 -6.39
CA ILE A 110 -21.39 0.78 -7.43
C ILE A 110 -22.16 0.74 -8.74
N ARG A 111 -21.65 1.39 -9.78
CA ARG A 111 -22.16 1.27 -11.13
C ARG A 111 -21.20 0.44 -11.96
N VAL A 112 -21.62 -0.75 -12.34
CA VAL A 112 -20.90 -1.59 -13.29
C VAL A 112 -21.31 -1.19 -14.70
N LEU A 113 -20.34 -0.83 -15.50
CA LEU A 113 -20.56 -0.42 -16.90
C LEU A 113 -20.60 -1.67 -17.80
N ASP A 114 -21.32 -1.54 -18.92
CA ASP A 114 -21.25 -2.54 -20.00
C ASP A 114 -19.98 -2.35 -20.83
N LEU A 115 -18.85 -2.57 -20.15
CA LEU A 115 -17.52 -2.41 -20.71
C LEU A 115 -16.62 -3.49 -20.11
N LYS A 116 -15.91 -4.20 -20.95
CA LYS A 116 -14.88 -5.16 -20.54
C LYS A 116 -13.51 -4.57 -20.82
N LEU A 117 -12.64 -4.61 -19.81
CA LEU A 117 -11.25 -4.26 -20.02
C LEU A 117 -10.55 -5.41 -20.75
N ASP A 118 -9.82 -5.07 -21.77
CA ASP A 118 -8.96 -6.02 -22.46
C ASP A 118 -7.83 -6.48 -21.51
N GLN A 119 -7.63 -7.79 -21.41
CA GLN A 119 -6.57 -8.36 -20.59
C GLN A 119 -5.20 -8.28 -21.27
N ASP A 120 -5.17 -8.24 -22.59
CA ASP A 120 -3.96 -8.08 -23.40
C ASP A 120 -3.67 -6.60 -23.64
N ASN A 121 -3.46 -5.85 -22.56
CA ASN A 121 -3.06 -4.46 -22.73
C ASN A 121 -1.62 -4.38 -23.26
N GLU A 122 -1.42 -3.57 -24.28
CA GLU A 122 -0.11 -3.26 -24.84
C GLU A 122 0.69 -2.31 -23.93
N TYR A 123 0.12 -1.90 -22.81
CA TYR A 123 0.76 -0.99 -21.89
C TYR A 123 1.90 -1.67 -21.13
N TYR A 124 3.06 -1.04 -21.16
CA TYR A 124 4.25 -1.50 -20.44
C TYR A 124 4.34 -0.78 -19.10
N LEU A 125 3.78 -1.40 -18.08
CA LEU A 125 3.95 -0.93 -16.70
C LEU A 125 5.40 -1.15 -16.27
N ASN A 126 6.09 -0.07 -15.93
CA ASN A 126 7.43 -0.11 -15.39
C ASN A 126 7.46 0.62 -14.04
N LEU A 127 7.40 -0.15 -12.97
CA LEU A 127 7.61 0.36 -11.61
C LEU A 127 9.04 0.03 -11.20
N TRP A 128 9.80 1.04 -10.86
CA TRP A 128 11.15 0.85 -10.38
C TRP A 128 11.17 0.10 -9.06
N GLN A 129 11.92 -0.99 -9.03
CA GLN A 129 12.16 -1.76 -7.83
C GLN A 129 13.53 -1.38 -7.25
N TYR A 130 13.61 -1.37 -5.92
CA TYR A 130 14.86 -1.13 -5.21
C TYR A 130 15.18 -2.31 -4.27
N PRO A 131 15.86 -3.35 -4.78
CA PRO A 131 16.09 -4.58 -4.04
C PRO A 131 16.84 -4.39 -2.73
N TYR A 132 17.84 -3.51 -2.70
CA TYR A 132 18.62 -3.26 -1.50
C TYR A 132 17.78 -2.71 -0.34
N ALA A 133 16.78 -1.87 -0.62
CA ALA A 133 15.87 -1.39 0.41
C ALA A 133 15.08 -2.54 1.04
N SER A 134 14.62 -3.51 0.25
CA SER A 134 13.92 -4.68 0.80
C SER A 134 14.86 -5.59 1.59
N ALA A 135 16.10 -5.79 1.15
CA ALA A 135 17.09 -6.55 1.90
C ALA A 135 17.39 -5.90 3.26
N ALA A 136 17.59 -4.59 3.27
CA ALA A 136 17.83 -3.83 4.50
C ALA A 136 16.62 -3.88 5.45
N TYR A 137 15.40 -3.70 4.93
CA TYR A 137 14.18 -3.76 5.74
C TYR A 137 14.00 -5.11 6.44
N TYR A 138 14.24 -6.21 5.72
CA TYR A 138 14.10 -7.56 6.26
C TYR A 138 15.38 -8.08 6.94
N GLN A 139 16.45 -7.27 6.95
CA GLN A 139 17.75 -7.63 7.53
C GLN A 139 18.32 -8.95 6.98
N VAL A 140 18.22 -9.12 5.67
CA VAL A 140 18.70 -10.29 4.94
C VAL A 140 19.84 -9.93 4.00
N GLU A 141 20.66 -10.92 3.66
CA GLU A 141 21.76 -10.76 2.69
C GLU A 141 21.21 -10.39 1.32
N PRO A 142 21.64 -9.26 0.71
CA PRO A 142 21.24 -8.84 -0.62
C PRO A 142 21.45 -9.95 -1.66
N PHE A 143 20.39 -10.28 -2.40
CA PHE A 143 20.35 -11.34 -3.41
C PHE A 143 20.63 -12.75 -2.88
N GLY A 144 20.75 -12.92 -1.58
CA GLY A 144 20.77 -14.22 -0.93
C GLY A 144 19.45 -14.97 -1.09
N ARG A 145 19.44 -16.25 -0.74
CA ARG A 145 18.28 -17.15 -0.93
C ARG A 145 17.00 -16.59 -0.31
N GLU A 146 17.09 -16.05 0.89
CA GLU A 146 15.94 -15.49 1.61
C GLU A 146 15.44 -14.20 0.94
N HIS A 147 16.35 -13.32 0.56
CA HIS A 147 16.01 -12.10 -0.16
C HIS A 147 15.30 -12.40 -1.50
N LEU A 148 15.76 -13.37 -2.25
CA LEU A 148 15.10 -13.78 -3.50
C LEU A 148 13.67 -14.27 -3.28
N GLN A 149 13.39 -14.94 -2.16
CA GLN A 149 12.02 -15.34 -1.79
C GLN A 149 11.14 -14.13 -1.43
N ILE A 150 11.71 -13.13 -0.76
CA ILE A 150 11.03 -11.87 -0.45
C ILE A 150 10.72 -11.13 -1.75
N MET A 151 11.70 -10.95 -2.62
CA MET A 151 11.51 -10.30 -3.93
C MET A 151 10.43 -10.98 -4.75
N LYS A 152 10.42 -12.31 -4.79
CA LYS A 152 9.38 -13.08 -5.50
C LYS A 152 7.97 -12.77 -4.98
N ARG A 153 7.80 -12.63 -3.66
CA ARG A 153 6.51 -12.24 -3.07
C ARG A 153 6.13 -10.80 -3.40
N GLN A 154 7.10 -9.88 -3.36
CA GLN A 154 6.88 -8.47 -3.69
C GLN A 154 6.56 -8.25 -5.17
N MET A 155 7.16 -9.03 -6.05
CA MET A 155 6.90 -8.94 -7.50
C MET A 155 5.53 -9.49 -7.91
N ARG A 156 4.93 -10.35 -7.10
CA ARG A 156 3.65 -10.96 -7.43
C ARG A 156 2.53 -9.94 -7.71
N PRO A 157 2.20 -9.00 -6.81
CA PRO A 157 1.16 -8.00 -7.08
C PRO A 157 1.50 -7.10 -8.27
N TYR A 158 2.78 -6.84 -8.50
CA TYR A 158 3.24 -6.11 -9.68
C TYR A 158 2.92 -6.86 -10.98
N MET A 159 3.19 -8.15 -11.03
CA MET A 159 2.87 -9.00 -12.19
C MET A 159 1.36 -9.14 -12.38
N GLU A 160 0.58 -9.27 -11.29
CA GLU A 160 -0.89 -9.32 -11.33
C GLU A 160 -1.49 -8.01 -11.86
N ALA A 161 -0.81 -6.87 -11.64
CA ALA A 161 -1.18 -5.58 -12.21
C ALA A 161 -0.73 -5.38 -13.68
N GLY A 162 -0.16 -6.40 -14.31
CA GLY A 162 0.31 -6.35 -15.70
C GLY A 162 1.75 -5.87 -15.88
N GLY A 163 2.55 -5.85 -14.81
CA GLY A 163 3.97 -5.53 -14.87
C GLY A 163 4.75 -6.55 -15.69
N LYS A 164 5.50 -6.07 -16.68
CA LYS A 164 6.29 -6.90 -17.61
C LYS A 164 7.79 -6.60 -17.54
N ILE A 165 8.16 -5.50 -16.88
CA ILE A 165 9.54 -5.00 -16.85
C ILE A 165 10.07 -5.07 -15.42
N GLY A 166 11.16 -5.78 -15.22
CA GLY A 166 11.90 -5.79 -13.95
C GLY A 166 13.06 -4.79 -13.98
N THR A 167 13.23 -4.02 -12.93
CA THR A 167 14.39 -3.16 -12.75
C THR A 167 15.41 -3.89 -11.88
N ALA A 168 16.63 -3.99 -12.35
CA ALA A 168 17.74 -4.56 -11.61
C ALA A 168 18.87 -3.51 -11.46
N SER A 169 19.36 -3.33 -10.25
CA SER A 169 20.53 -2.52 -9.97
C SER A 169 21.79 -3.33 -10.25
N ILE A 170 22.70 -2.78 -11.06
CA ILE A 170 24.00 -3.40 -11.35
C ILE A 170 25.13 -2.92 -10.43
N VAL A 171 24.82 -1.94 -9.60
CA VAL A 171 25.74 -1.41 -8.57
C VAL A 171 25.00 -1.41 -7.23
N GLU A 172 25.79 -1.57 -6.16
CA GLU A 172 25.24 -1.50 -4.80
C GLU A 172 24.78 -0.06 -4.51
N GLU A 173 23.58 0.05 -3.91
CA GLU A 173 22.98 1.32 -3.49
C GLU A 173 23.10 2.49 -4.50
N PRO A 174 22.62 2.33 -5.75
CA PRO A 174 22.77 3.35 -6.79
C PRO A 174 22.09 4.69 -6.42
N TRP A 175 21.16 4.65 -5.49
CA TRP A 175 20.38 5.78 -4.98
C TRP A 175 20.52 5.89 -3.46
N TYR A 176 21.72 6.10 -2.96
CA TYR A 176 22.03 6.09 -1.54
C TYR A 176 21.19 7.05 -0.68
N HIS A 177 20.52 8.02 -1.25
CA HIS A 177 19.56 8.86 -0.55
C HIS A 177 18.28 8.12 -0.16
N GLN A 178 18.03 6.91 -0.66
CA GLN A 178 16.88 6.08 -0.27
C GLN A 178 17.13 5.29 1.02
N THR A 179 18.33 5.30 1.56
CA THR A 179 18.63 4.69 2.86
C THR A 179 18.08 5.49 4.04
N TRP A 180 17.34 6.56 3.78
CA TRP A 180 16.79 7.49 4.78
C TRP A 180 15.37 7.15 5.21
N CYS A 181 14.79 6.09 4.69
CA CYS A 181 13.54 5.59 5.20
C CYS A 181 13.76 5.14 6.65
N ASP A 182 12.97 5.66 7.59
CA ASP A 182 12.87 5.08 8.91
C ASP A 182 12.40 3.63 8.75
N TYR A 183 13.34 2.71 8.84
CA TYR A 183 12.97 1.31 9.02
C TYR A 183 12.39 1.21 10.42
N PRO A 184 11.21 0.62 10.61
CA PRO A 184 10.73 0.35 11.95
C PRO A 184 11.74 -0.52 12.65
N SER A 185 12.32 0.03 13.72
CA SER A 185 13.17 -0.68 14.67
C SER A 185 12.37 -1.78 15.38
#